data_2667f05eb9df9b2850722c158f3b60f7
#
_entry.id   2667f05eb9df9b2850722c158f3b60f7
#
_cell.length_a   1.000
_cell.length_b   1.000
_cell.length_c   1.000
_cell.angle_alpha   90.00
_cell.angle_beta   90.00
_cell.angle_gamma   90.00
#
_symmetry.space_group_name_H-M   'P 1'
#
loop_
_entity.id
_entity.type
_entity.pdbx_description
1 polymer ?
#
loop_
_entity_poly.entity_id
_entity_poly.type
_entity_poly.pdbx_seq_one_letter_code
_entity_poly.pdbx_strand_id
1 'polypeptide(L)'
;MLVLRFPRDIVNEPIIANLVRDYDLNFNILKATVYPRREGMVVMELQGQSRDDYDRGIRYLERRGVIVDTVAQDIQRDMDKCFECGACTAVCPTGALHIERPSMHVLFDPQKCSGCELCVNTCPVRAMIVSIDRAEAL
;
A
#
# COMPACT_ATOMS: atom_id res chain seq x y z
N MET A 1 -2.90 -2.52 6.71
CA MET A 1 -3.29 -1.85 5.44
C MET A 1 -2.77 -2.67 4.27
N LEU A 2 -3.62 -2.91 3.29
CA LEU A 2 -3.33 -3.77 2.15
C LEU A 2 -3.53 -3.02 0.84
N VAL A 3 -2.75 -3.41 -0.16
CA VAL A 3 -2.97 -3.04 -1.55
C VAL A 3 -3.40 -4.30 -2.30
N LEU A 4 -4.58 -4.26 -2.88
CA LEU A 4 -5.12 -5.34 -3.69
C LEU A 4 -5.07 -4.94 -5.15
N ARG A 5 -4.44 -5.78 -5.97
CA ARG A 5 -4.43 -5.62 -7.42
C ARG A 5 -5.28 -6.70 -8.04
N PHE A 6 -6.26 -6.27 -8.81
CA PHE A 6 -7.19 -7.15 -9.49
C PHE A 6 -6.78 -7.25 -10.96
N PRO A 7 -6.32 -8.43 -11.42
CA PRO A 7 -6.09 -8.65 -12.83
C PRO A 7 -7.33 -8.37 -13.68
N ARG A 8 -7.12 -8.04 -14.93
CA ARG A 8 -8.16 -7.69 -15.88
C ARG A 8 -9.32 -8.70 -15.94
N ASP A 9 -8.99 -9.99 -15.79
CA ASP A 9 -9.97 -11.06 -15.94
C ASP A 9 -10.95 -11.15 -14.78
N ILE A 10 -10.58 -10.67 -13.60
CA ILE A 10 -11.37 -10.77 -12.37
C ILE A 10 -11.85 -9.44 -11.82
N VAL A 11 -11.50 -8.32 -12.46
CA VAL A 11 -11.86 -6.98 -11.98
C VAL A 11 -13.38 -6.75 -11.86
N ASN A 12 -14.17 -7.47 -12.63
CA ASN A 12 -15.63 -7.37 -12.62
C ASN A 12 -16.30 -8.35 -11.65
N GLU A 13 -15.56 -9.23 -10.98
CA GLU A 13 -16.13 -10.16 -10.01
C GLU A 13 -16.35 -9.49 -8.64
N PRO A 14 -17.40 -9.84 -7.91
CA PRO A 14 -17.71 -9.25 -6.60
C PRO A 14 -16.84 -9.87 -5.48
N ILE A 15 -15.54 -9.83 -5.64
CA ILE A 15 -14.56 -10.48 -4.74
C ILE A 15 -14.61 -9.89 -3.34
N ILE A 16 -14.65 -8.56 -3.22
CA ILE A 16 -14.67 -7.88 -1.91
C ILE A 16 -15.97 -8.17 -1.17
N ALA A 17 -17.10 -8.16 -1.88
CA ALA A 17 -18.40 -8.49 -1.28
C ALA A 17 -18.43 -9.92 -0.75
N ASN A 18 -17.88 -10.87 -1.50
CA ASN A 18 -17.76 -12.26 -1.08
C ASN A 18 -16.81 -12.43 0.11
N LEU A 19 -15.71 -11.70 0.11
CA LEU A 19 -14.75 -11.70 1.21
C LEU A 19 -15.41 -11.29 2.55
N VAL A 20 -16.16 -10.21 2.54
CA VAL A 20 -16.87 -9.70 3.73
C VAL A 20 -17.95 -10.68 4.19
N ARG A 21 -18.75 -11.17 3.26
CA ARG A 21 -19.88 -12.04 3.57
C ARG A 21 -19.44 -13.41 4.11
N ASP A 22 -18.44 -14.03 3.48
CA ASP A 22 -18.08 -15.42 3.74
C ASP A 22 -17.04 -15.58 4.86
N TYR A 23 -16.26 -14.54 5.14
CA TYR A 23 -15.16 -14.57 6.12
C TYR A 23 -15.33 -13.62 7.31
N ASP A 24 -16.46 -12.95 7.40
CA ASP A 24 -16.81 -12.02 8.50
C ASP A 24 -15.72 -10.97 8.76
N LEU A 25 -15.24 -10.35 7.69
CA LEU A 25 -14.22 -9.33 7.74
C LEU A 25 -14.83 -7.94 7.56
N ASN A 26 -14.30 -6.97 8.30
CA ASN A 26 -14.60 -5.56 8.10
C ASN A 26 -13.50 -4.92 7.26
N PHE A 27 -13.89 -3.99 6.41
CA PHE A 27 -12.93 -3.25 5.59
C PHE A 27 -13.28 -1.76 5.52
N ASN A 28 -12.24 -0.97 5.28
CA ASN A 28 -12.38 0.44 4.94
C ASN A 28 -11.53 0.74 3.70
N ILE A 29 -12.15 1.30 2.67
CA ILE A 29 -11.46 1.65 1.44
C ILE A 29 -10.83 3.02 1.59
N LEU A 30 -9.51 3.10 1.38
CA LEU A 30 -8.75 4.34 1.47
C LEU A 30 -8.54 4.96 0.08
N LYS A 31 -8.30 4.13 -0.94
CA LYS A 31 -8.15 4.53 -2.32
C LYS A 31 -8.61 3.38 -3.21
N ALA A 32 -9.31 3.68 -4.28
CA ALA A 32 -9.70 2.68 -5.27
C ALA A 32 -9.60 3.26 -6.67
N THR A 33 -8.99 2.50 -7.56
CA THR A 33 -8.92 2.80 -9.00
C THR A 33 -9.36 1.55 -9.73
N VAL A 34 -10.60 1.55 -10.20
CA VAL A 34 -11.21 0.41 -10.87
C VAL A 34 -11.86 0.88 -12.17
N TYR A 35 -11.43 0.29 -13.27
CA TYR A 35 -11.98 0.52 -14.59
C TYR A 35 -12.43 -0.79 -15.24
N PRO A 36 -13.53 -0.81 -15.97
CA PRO A 36 -13.92 -1.98 -16.72
C PRO A 36 -12.82 -2.42 -17.69
N ARG A 37 -12.51 -3.70 -17.72
CA ARG A 37 -11.54 -4.32 -18.63
C ARG A 37 -10.08 -3.86 -18.47
N ARG A 38 -9.73 -3.28 -17.32
CA ARG A 38 -8.35 -2.94 -16.96
C ARG A 38 -8.03 -3.51 -15.59
N GLU A 39 -6.74 -3.63 -15.31
CA GLU A 39 -6.28 -3.96 -13.98
C GLU A 39 -6.79 -2.92 -12.99
N GLY A 40 -7.41 -3.39 -11.91
CA GLY A 40 -7.93 -2.55 -10.84
C GLY A 40 -7.03 -2.61 -9.61
N MET A 41 -7.07 -1.56 -8.81
CA MET A 41 -6.31 -1.48 -7.57
C MET A 41 -7.18 -0.88 -6.46
N VAL A 42 -7.09 -1.46 -5.28
CA VAL A 42 -7.77 -0.98 -4.09
C VAL A 42 -6.80 -0.99 -2.91
N VAL A 43 -6.68 0.15 -2.25
CA VAL A 43 -5.97 0.28 -0.97
C VAL A 43 -7.00 0.26 0.13
N MET A 44 -6.88 -0.67 1.07
CA MET A 44 -7.86 -0.84 2.13
C MET A 44 -7.23 -1.25 3.46
N GLU A 45 -7.95 -0.95 4.52
CA GLU A 45 -7.75 -1.58 5.82
C GLU A 45 -8.69 -2.77 5.94
N LEU A 46 -8.15 -3.92 6.28
CA LEU A 46 -8.90 -5.14 6.50
C LEU A 46 -8.74 -5.57 7.95
N GLN A 47 -9.86 -5.81 8.63
CA GLN A 47 -9.88 -6.25 10.02
C GLN A 47 -10.73 -7.49 10.15
N GLY A 48 -10.20 -8.51 10.80
CA GLY A 48 -10.93 -9.70 11.20
C GLY A 48 -11.18 -9.74 12.70
N GLN A 49 -12.16 -10.51 13.15
CA GLN A 49 -12.39 -10.75 14.57
C GLN A 49 -11.28 -11.59 15.19
N SER A 50 -10.65 -12.45 14.39
CA SER A 50 -9.49 -13.23 14.78
C SER A 50 -8.43 -13.18 13.68
N ARG A 51 -7.19 -13.54 14.03
CA ARG A 51 -6.10 -13.67 13.07
C ARG A 51 -6.39 -14.77 12.05
N ASP A 52 -7.04 -15.84 12.47
CA ASP A 52 -7.40 -16.95 11.57
C ASP A 52 -8.39 -16.51 10.50
N ASP A 53 -9.39 -15.68 10.83
CA ASP A 53 -10.34 -15.14 9.88
C ASP A 53 -9.65 -14.23 8.87
N TYR A 54 -8.73 -13.41 9.33
CA TYR A 54 -7.90 -12.56 8.48
C TYR A 54 -7.07 -13.40 7.50
N ASP A 55 -6.35 -14.40 8.00
CA ASP A 55 -5.49 -15.28 7.17
C ASP A 55 -6.31 -16.06 6.13
N ARG A 56 -7.50 -16.54 6.50
CA ARG A 56 -8.41 -17.22 5.57
C ARG A 56 -8.89 -16.26 4.46
N GLY A 57 -9.20 -15.03 4.82
CA GLY A 57 -9.59 -14.00 3.87
C GLY A 57 -8.47 -13.70 2.86
N ILE A 58 -7.24 -13.56 3.33
CA ILE A 58 -6.08 -13.35 2.46
C ILE A 58 -5.87 -14.53 1.51
N ARG A 59 -5.98 -15.77 2.01
CA ARG A 59 -5.88 -16.97 1.17
C ARG A 59 -7.00 -17.04 0.12
N TYR A 60 -8.20 -16.61 0.47
CA TYR A 60 -9.29 -16.51 -0.49
C TYR A 60 -8.96 -15.56 -1.63
N LEU A 61 -8.45 -14.36 -1.32
CA LEU A 61 -8.05 -13.38 -2.32
C LEU A 61 -6.97 -13.92 -3.24
N GLU A 62 -5.95 -14.55 -2.69
CA GLU A 62 -4.86 -15.16 -3.46
C GLU A 62 -5.35 -16.29 -4.37
N ARG A 63 -6.26 -17.14 -3.89
CA ARG A 63 -6.86 -18.22 -4.70
C ARG A 63 -7.71 -17.70 -5.85
N ARG A 64 -8.33 -16.54 -5.69
CA ARG A 64 -9.10 -15.88 -6.76
C ARG A 64 -8.22 -15.16 -7.78
N GLY A 65 -6.91 -15.12 -7.57
CA GLY A 65 -5.97 -14.46 -8.46
C GLY A 65 -5.70 -13.00 -8.13
N VAL A 66 -6.17 -12.50 -6.99
CA VAL A 66 -5.85 -11.14 -6.52
C VAL A 66 -4.42 -11.11 -5.99
N ILE A 67 -3.66 -10.12 -6.42
CA ILE A 67 -2.31 -9.86 -5.89
C ILE A 67 -2.46 -9.03 -4.62
N VAL A 68 -1.99 -9.57 -3.50
CA VAL A 68 -2.08 -8.93 -2.17
C VAL A 68 -0.70 -8.46 -1.75
N ASP A 69 -0.53 -7.15 -1.63
CA ASP A 69 0.69 -6.51 -1.15
C ASP A 69 0.41 -5.67 0.09
N THR A 70 1.42 -5.41 0.88
CA THR A 70 1.31 -4.41 1.95
C THR A 70 1.63 -3.03 1.39
N VAL A 71 1.02 -1.99 1.95
CA VAL A 71 1.28 -0.60 1.54
C VAL A 71 2.77 -0.25 1.64
N ALA A 72 3.44 -0.80 2.65
CA ALA A 72 4.87 -0.58 2.85
C ALA A 72 5.75 -1.07 1.69
N GLN A 73 5.29 -2.06 0.94
CA GLN A 73 6.01 -2.57 -0.23
C GLN A 73 5.85 -1.67 -1.46
N ASP A 74 4.80 -0.87 -1.50
CA ASP A 74 4.53 0.02 -2.62
C ASP A 74 5.26 1.37 -2.52
N ILE A 75 5.71 1.75 -1.33
CA ILE A 75 6.52 2.94 -1.14
C ILE A 75 7.99 2.56 -1.04
N GLN A 76 8.78 3.08 -1.96
CA GLN A 76 10.21 2.81 -2.05
C GLN A 76 10.98 4.13 -2.11
N ARG A 77 12.23 4.09 -1.65
CA ARG A 77 13.14 5.21 -1.74
C ARG A 77 14.26 4.89 -2.73
N ASP A 78 14.40 5.73 -3.74
CA ASP A 78 15.50 5.66 -4.69
C ASP A 78 16.75 6.29 -4.06
N MET A 79 17.68 5.45 -3.64
CA MET A 79 18.90 5.89 -2.94
C MET A 79 19.86 6.65 -3.84
N ASP A 80 19.78 6.46 -5.16
CA ASP A 80 20.64 7.18 -6.10
C ASP A 80 20.22 8.64 -6.25
N LYS A 81 18.95 8.93 -6.06
CA LYS A 81 18.40 10.30 -6.10
C LYS A 81 18.39 10.97 -4.75
N CYS A 82 18.27 10.20 -3.67
CA CYS A 82 18.12 10.72 -2.32
C CYS A 82 19.46 11.31 -1.82
N PHE A 83 19.44 12.59 -1.44
CA PHE A 83 20.58 13.24 -0.80
C PHE A 83 20.36 13.49 0.71
N GLU A 84 19.42 12.79 1.30
CA GLU A 84 19.17 12.78 2.74
C GLU A 84 18.86 14.16 3.36
N CYS A 85 18.10 14.98 2.65
CA CYS A 85 17.74 16.33 3.11
C CYS A 85 16.79 16.33 4.33
N GLY A 86 16.13 15.21 4.61
CA GLY A 86 15.24 15.06 5.76
C GLY A 86 13.84 15.67 5.60
N ALA A 87 13.49 16.29 4.49
CA ALA A 87 12.18 16.92 4.29
C ALA A 87 11.03 15.94 4.49
N CYS A 88 11.17 14.69 4.04
CA CYS A 88 10.15 13.64 4.19
C CYS A 88 9.90 13.24 5.65
N THR A 89 10.91 13.38 6.52
CA THR A 89 10.75 13.03 7.94
C THR A 89 9.84 14.01 8.68
N ALA A 90 9.78 15.25 8.22
CA ALA A 90 8.94 16.30 8.83
C ALA A 90 7.45 16.06 8.58
N VAL A 91 7.08 15.36 7.50
CA VAL A 91 5.68 15.15 7.10
C VAL A 91 5.17 13.74 7.36
N CYS A 92 6.04 12.81 7.75
CA CYS A 92 5.65 11.43 8.01
C CYS A 92 4.87 11.32 9.33
N PRO A 93 3.55 11.00 9.29
CA PRO A 93 2.73 11.02 10.50
C PRO A 93 3.00 9.83 11.43
N THR A 94 3.58 8.74 10.90
CA THR A 94 3.81 7.51 11.66
C THR A 94 5.25 7.36 12.17
N GLY A 95 6.15 8.25 11.76
CA GLY A 95 7.58 8.12 12.05
C GLY A 95 8.28 7.02 11.26
N ALA A 96 7.64 6.51 10.19
CA ALA A 96 8.26 5.54 9.29
C ALA A 96 9.53 6.09 8.64
N LEU A 97 9.53 7.37 8.32
CA LEU A 97 10.70 8.12 7.91
C LEU A 97 11.23 8.91 9.09
N HIS A 98 12.48 8.68 9.47
CA HIS A 98 13.12 9.31 10.61
C HIS A 98 14.60 9.50 10.37
N ILE A 99 15.21 10.39 11.16
CA ILE A 99 16.65 10.68 11.11
C ILE A 99 17.33 9.92 12.23
N GLU A 100 18.31 9.10 11.87
CA GLU A 100 19.19 8.43 12.82
C GLU A 100 20.27 9.40 13.32
N ARG A 101 20.41 9.50 14.64
CA ARG A 101 21.45 10.30 15.25
C ARG A 101 22.54 9.40 15.86
N PRO A 102 23.82 9.76 15.80
CA PRO A 102 24.42 11.02 15.30
C PRO A 102 24.71 11.05 13.80
N SER A 103 24.52 9.95 13.08
CA SER A 103 24.88 9.84 11.65
C SER A 103 24.14 10.80 10.74
N MET A 104 22.94 11.24 11.15
CA MET A 104 22.02 12.10 10.40
C MET A 104 21.52 11.49 9.09
N HIS A 105 21.60 10.15 8.95
CA HIS A 105 21.00 9.45 7.84
C HIS A 105 19.49 9.38 7.97
N VAL A 106 18.79 9.49 6.85
CA VAL A 106 17.35 9.29 6.78
C VAL A 106 17.08 7.79 6.61
N LEU A 107 16.31 7.23 7.54
CA LEU A 107 15.91 5.83 7.52
C LEU A 107 14.43 5.69 7.21
N PHE A 108 14.07 4.61 6.54
CA PHE A 108 12.70 4.25 6.23
C PHE A 108 12.37 2.89 6.81
N ASP A 109 11.36 2.86 7.69
CA ASP A 109 10.80 1.63 8.27
C ASP A 109 9.47 1.29 7.58
N PRO A 110 9.44 0.30 6.67
CA PRO A 110 8.24 -0.07 5.96
C PRO A 110 7.10 -0.53 6.87
N GLN A 111 7.42 -1.10 8.04
CA GLN A 111 6.41 -1.61 8.97
C GLN A 111 5.56 -0.50 9.61
N LYS A 112 6.09 0.71 9.68
CA LYS A 112 5.38 1.87 10.23
C LYS A 112 4.68 2.71 9.18
N CYS A 113 4.89 2.43 7.89
CA CYS A 113 4.32 3.21 6.81
C CYS A 113 2.80 3.05 6.72
N SER A 114 2.08 4.17 6.70
CA SER A 114 0.62 4.20 6.53
C SER A 114 0.16 4.39 5.08
N GLY A 115 1.10 4.61 4.14
CA GLY A 115 0.78 4.84 2.73
C GLY A 115 0.11 6.17 2.43
N CYS A 116 0.29 7.18 3.27
CA CYS A 116 -0.32 8.50 3.10
C CYS A 116 0.23 9.33 1.92
N GLU A 117 1.37 8.93 1.36
CA GLU A 117 2.03 9.56 0.19
C GLU A 117 2.52 11.01 0.41
N LEU A 118 2.49 11.54 1.62
CA LEU A 118 2.96 12.90 1.91
C LEU A 118 4.44 13.09 1.58
N CYS A 119 5.26 12.08 1.83
CA CYS A 119 6.68 12.09 1.53
C CYS A 119 6.99 12.17 0.03
N VAL A 120 6.11 11.59 -0.80
CA VAL A 120 6.27 11.61 -2.27
C VAL A 120 6.16 13.04 -2.80
N ASN A 121 5.15 13.77 -2.35
CA ASN A 121 4.92 15.14 -2.78
C ASN A 121 5.94 16.13 -2.20
N THR A 122 6.49 15.82 -1.03
CA THR A 122 7.44 16.71 -0.31
C THR A 122 8.87 16.56 -0.81
N CYS A 123 9.24 15.39 -1.35
CA CYS A 123 10.62 15.14 -1.77
C CYS A 123 11.02 16.03 -2.96
N PRO A 124 12.05 16.90 -2.80
CA PRO A 124 12.44 17.84 -3.85
C PRO A 124 13.07 17.17 -5.07
N VAL A 125 13.66 16.00 -4.91
CA VAL A 125 14.32 15.24 -5.98
C VAL A 125 13.51 14.03 -6.44
N ARG A 126 12.29 13.88 -5.93
CA ARG A 126 11.39 12.76 -6.24
C ARG A 126 12.04 11.39 -6.06
N ALA A 127 12.76 11.23 -4.96
CA ALA A 127 13.38 9.97 -4.57
C ALA A 127 12.38 8.99 -3.98
N MET A 128 11.25 9.46 -3.43
CA MET A 128 10.18 8.61 -2.92
C MET A 128 9.29 8.16 -4.08
N ILE A 129 9.17 6.85 -4.26
CA ILE A 129 8.47 6.22 -5.38
C ILE A 129 7.29 5.42 -4.82
N VAL A 130 6.13 5.60 -5.45
CA VAL A 130 4.94 4.78 -5.21
C VAL A 130 4.73 3.87 -6.42
N SER A 131 4.82 2.57 -6.25
CA SER A 131 4.61 1.62 -7.34
C SER A 131 3.18 1.64 -7.90
N ILE A 132 2.25 2.12 -7.10
CA ILE A 132 0.85 2.34 -7.46
C ILE A 132 0.71 3.33 -8.64
N ASP A 133 1.48 4.43 -8.62
CA ASP A 133 1.40 5.45 -9.67
C ASP A 133 2.00 4.98 -11.00
N ARG A 134 2.85 3.96 -10.98
CA ARG A 134 3.40 3.37 -12.20
C ARG A 134 2.38 2.55 -12.98
N ALA A 135 1.39 1.97 -12.30
CA ALA A 135 0.32 1.21 -12.96
C ALA A 135 -0.67 2.12 -13.70
N GLU A 136 -0.79 3.37 -13.27
CA GLU A 136 -1.63 4.37 -13.94
C GLU A 136 -0.93 5.04 -15.15
N ALA A 137 0.39 4.95 -15.21
CA ALA A 137 1.19 5.53 -16.28
C ALA A 137 1.38 4.61 -17.50
N LEU A 138 0.92 3.38 -17.43
CA LEU A 138 0.92 2.38 -18.50
C LEU A 138 -0.47 2.23 -19.11
#